data_bf983c4f05872995a09fbc18c7cfb679
#
_entry.id   bf983c4f05872995a09fbc18c7cfb679
#
_cell.length_a   1.000
_cell.length_b   1.000
_cell.length_c   1.000
_cell.angle_alpha   90.00
_cell.angle_beta   90.00
_cell.angle_gamma   90.00
#
_symmetry.space_group_name_H-M   'P 1'
#
loop_
_entity.id
_entity.type
_entity.pdbx_description
1 polymer ?
#
loop_
_entity_poly.entity_id
_entity_poly.type
_entity_poly.pdbx_seq_one_letter_code
_entity_poly.pdbx_strand_id
1 'polypeptide(L)'
;GGEPLMNFDVVKKLVEYARNIEKEKNKNFRFTLTTNGVLIDDDVIDFANREMSNVVLSLDGRREVHDRFRVDYSGRGSFDTIVPKFQKLVNARVCKNYYMRGTFTHANPDFLEDIKVMLDLGFSELSMEPVVTGAGDPAALTEQDKPTVFEQYEQLAELMLKRDDEGKPFTFYHYMIDLAGGPCIYKRISGCGSGTEYMAVTPWGDLYPCHQFVGDDKFLLGNIWTGVTNTAVRDEFAACNVYARKECRDCW
;
A
#
# COMPACT_ATOMS: atom_id res chain seq x y z
N GLY A 1 -4.01 6.08 -9.05
CA GLY A 1 -3.80 4.83 -9.78
C GLY A 1 -2.73 4.98 -10.84
N GLY A 2 -2.28 3.86 -11.37
CA GLY A 2 -1.17 3.81 -12.32
C GLY A 2 0.20 4.06 -11.67
N GLU A 3 1.19 4.36 -12.50
CA GLU A 3 2.56 4.63 -12.07
C GLU A 3 2.81 6.14 -12.03
N PRO A 4 2.98 6.76 -10.86
CA PRO A 4 3.14 8.20 -10.75
C PRO A 4 4.43 8.72 -11.41
N LEU A 5 5.47 7.90 -11.51
CA LEU A 5 6.72 8.30 -12.15
C LEU A 5 6.59 8.48 -13.68
N MET A 6 5.54 7.98 -14.31
CA MET A 6 5.24 8.29 -15.71
C MET A 6 4.86 9.76 -15.91
N ASN A 7 4.46 10.46 -14.85
CA ASN A 7 4.12 11.87 -14.88
C ASN A 7 4.87 12.64 -13.78
N PHE A 8 6.16 12.37 -13.66
CA PHE A 8 6.98 12.81 -12.55
C PHE A 8 7.06 14.35 -12.44
N ASP A 9 7.04 15.05 -13.56
CA ASP A 9 7.02 16.53 -13.58
C ASP A 9 5.76 17.10 -12.90
N VAL A 10 4.62 16.42 -13.06
CA VAL A 10 3.39 16.82 -12.35
C VAL A 10 3.51 16.53 -10.86
N VAL A 11 4.10 15.40 -10.48
CA VAL A 11 4.38 15.09 -9.06
C VAL A 11 5.25 16.20 -8.44
N LYS A 12 6.34 16.60 -9.11
CA LYS A 12 7.20 17.69 -8.64
C LYS A 12 6.44 19.00 -8.46
N LYS A 13 5.63 19.40 -9.45
CA LYS A 13 4.81 20.62 -9.39
C LYS A 13 3.77 20.58 -8.27
N LEU A 14 3.12 19.44 -8.03
CA LEU A 14 2.17 19.29 -6.93
C LEU A 14 2.84 19.45 -5.57
N VAL A 15 4.01 18.85 -5.38
CA VAL A 15 4.78 18.98 -4.15
C VAL A 15 5.23 20.41 -3.95
N GLU A 16 5.78 21.05 -4.96
CA GLU A 16 6.18 22.46 -4.93
C GLU A 16 4.99 23.38 -4.56
N TYR A 17 3.86 23.20 -5.22
CA TYR A 17 2.64 23.96 -4.90
C TYR A 17 2.23 23.78 -3.44
N ALA A 18 2.19 22.53 -2.96
CA ALA A 18 1.81 22.25 -1.58
C ALA A 18 2.79 22.88 -0.58
N ARG A 19 4.12 22.81 -0.84
CA ARG A 19 5.14 23.46 0.00
C ARG A 19 4.97 24.98 0.05
N ASN A 20 4.61 25.59 -1.06
CA ASN A 20 4.41 27.05 -1.12
C ASN A 20 3.22 27.50 -0.26
N ILE A 21 2.16 26.71 -0.15
CA ILE A 21 0.97 27.07 0.61
C ILE A 21 0.99 26.60 2.07
N GLU A 22 1.94 25.75 2.48
CA GLU A 22 2.03 25.19 3.84
C GLU A 22 1.96 26.28 4.93
N LYS A 23 2.77 27.33 4.78
CA LYS A 23 2.85 28.43 5.75
C LYS A 23 1.55 29.24 5.78
N GLU A 24 1.04 29.58 4.59
CA GLU A 24 -0.20 30.36 4.47
C GLU A 24 -1.39 29.65 5.09
N LYS A 25 -1.50 28.35 4.86
CA LYS A 25 -2.63 27.53 5.35
C LYS A 25 -2.40 26.94 6.74
N ASN A 26 -1.23 27.18 7.35
CA ASN A 26 -0.83 26.56 8.61
C ASN A 26 -1.04 25.02 8.59
N LYS A 27 -0.54 24.37 7.53
CA LYS A 27 -0.64 22.92 7.32
C LYS A 27 0.76 22.33 7.17
N ASN A 28 0.87 21.05 7.43
CA ASN A 28 2.07 20.27 7.16
C ASN A 28 1.70 19.13 6.22
N PHE A 29 2.15 19.19 4.98
CA PHE A 29 1.91 18.14 4.00
C PHE A 29 2.96 17.04 4.11
N ARG A 30 2.50 15.81 4.24
CA ARG A 30 3.34 14.60 4.24
C ARG A 30 3.07 13.85 2.94
N PHE A 31 4.11 13.69 2.13
CA PHE A 31 4.00 13.02 0.84
C PHE A 31 4.45 11.58 0.94
N THR A 32 3.69 10.71 0.28
CA THR A 32 4.06 9.30 0.05
C THR A 32 4.02 9.02 -1.44
N LEU A 33 5.06 8.38 -1.94
CA LEU A 33 5.17 7.91 -3.32
C LEU A 33 5.05 6.40 -3.34
N THR A 34 4.10 5.87 -4.12
CA THR A 34 4.01 4.43 -4.41
C THR A 34 4.46 4.20 -5.85
N THR A 35 5.39 3.27 -6.09
CA THR A 35 5.92 3.03 -7.42
C THR A 35 6.17 1.54 -7.69
N ASN A 36 6.04 1.16 -8.97
CA ASN A 36 6.46 -0.16 -9.45
C ASN A 36 7.98 -0.26 -9.68
N GLY A 37 8.72 0.84 -9.53
CA GLY A 37 10.19 0.87 -9.57
C GLY A 37 10.83 0.97 -10.94
N VAL A 38 10.10 0.72 -12.01
CA VAL A 38 10.69 0.65 -13.37
C VAL A 38 11.39 1.96 -13.76
N LEU A 39 10.80 3.10 -13.39
CA LEU A 39 11.28 4.43 -13.75
C LEU A 39 12.17 5.09 -12.66
N ILE A 40 12.53 4.38 -11.61
CA ILE A 40 13.47 4.93 -10.61
C ILE A 40 14.83 5.16 -11.24
N ASP A 41 15.33 6.37 -11.09
CA ASP A 41 16.66 6.85 -11.44
C ASP A 41 17.22 7.74 -10.31
N ASP A 42 18.35 8.39 -10.54
CA ASP A 42 19.00 9.23 -9.53
C ASP A 42 18.18 10.50 -9.21
N ASP A 43 17.51 11.10 -10.19
CA ASP A 43 16.63 12.26 -9.96
C ASP A 43 15.44 11.91 -9.08
N VAL A 44 14.84 10.75 -9.32
CA VAL A 44 13.74 10.21 -8.48
C VAL A 44 14.23 9.95 -7.06
N ILE A 45 15.40 9.35 -6.89
CA ILE A 45 15.99 9.06 -5.58
C ILE A 45 16.24 10.34 -4.80
N ASP A 46 16.87 11.33 -5.42
CA ASP A 46 17.18 12.61 -4.80
C ASP A 46 15.90 13.35 -4.40
N PHE A 47 14.92 13.40 -5.29
CA PHE A 47 13.63 14.01 -5.01
C PHE A 47 12.88 13.29 -3.87
N ALA A 48 12.82 11.97 -3.91
CA ALA A 48 12.16 11.17 -2.88
C ALA A 48 12.84 11.38 -1.51
N ASN A 49 14.17 11.45 -1.47
CA ASN A 49 14.90 11.70 -0.23
C ASN A 49 14.72 13.12 0.30
N ARG A 50 14.49 14.10 -0.54
CA ARG A 50 14.22 15.46 -0.13
C ARG A 50 12.76 15.66 0.32
N GLU A 51 11.79 15.20 -0.47
CA GLU A 51 10.40 15.59 -0.34
C GLU A 51 9.48 14.52 0.27
N MET A 52 9.74 13.22 0.02
CA MET A 52 8.83 12.16 0.43
C MET A 52 9.09 11.72 1.87
N SER A 53 8.07 11.79 2.71
CA SER A 53 8.10 11.25 4.07
C SER A 53 8.18 9.72 4.05
N ASN A 54 7.56 9.10 3.07
CA ASN A 54 7.54 7.66 2.88
C ASN A 54 7.60 7.29 1.40
N VAL A 55 8.16 6.12 1.09
CA VAL A 55 8.13 5.53 -0.26
C VAL A 55 7.67 4.08 -0.17
N VAL A 56 6.67 3.74 -0.97
CA VAL A 56 6.11 2.40 -1.07
C VAL A 56 6.63 1.75 -2.36
N LEU A 57 7.33 0.64 -2.22
CA LEU A 57 7.98 -0.07 -3.30
C LEU A 57 7.25 -1.39 -3.58
N SER A 58 6.68 -1.51 -4.77
CA SER A 58 5.85 -2.66 -5.12
C SER A 58 6.70 -3.87 -5.51
N LEU A 59 6.80 -4.85 -4.61
CA LEU A 59 7.52 -6.12 -4.81
C LEU A 59 6.72 -7.25 -4.16
N ASP A 60 6.42 -8.31 -4.93
CA ASP A 60 5.59 -9.42 -4.45
C ASP A 60 6.43 -10.60 -3.90
N GLY A 61 7.73 -10.44 -3.74
CA GLY A 61 8.61 -11.46 -3.15
C GLY A 61 9.41 -12.23 -4.18
N ARG A 62 9.19 -13.55 -4.27
CA ARG A 62 9.89 -14.42 -5.22
C ARG A 62 9.74 -13.94 -6.66
N ARG A 63 10.80 -14.12 -7.47
CA ARG A 63 10.82 -13.72 -8.88
C ARG A 63 9.60 -14.25 -9.67
N GLU A 64 9.34 -15.54 -9.57
CA GLU A 64 8.26 -16.21 -10.29
C GLU A 64 6.87 -15.74 -9.84
N VAL A 65 6.72 -15.34 -8.58
CA VAL A 65 5.49 -14.74 -8.05
C VAL A 65 5.33 -13.33 -8.59
N HIS A 66 6.37 -12.51 -8.46
CA HIS A 66 6.37 -11.13 -8.94
C HIS A 66 6.14 -11.04 -10.44
N ASP A 67 6.92 -11.79 -11.22
CA ASP A 67 6.91 -11.75 -12.68
C ASP A 67 5.65 -12.39 -13.30
N ARG A 68 4.83 -13.10 -12.51
CA ARG A 68 3.52 -13.58 -12.97
C ARG A 68 2.54 -12.45 -13.23
N PHE A 69 2.56 -11.40 -12.41
CA PHE A 69 1.58 -10.31 -12.45
C PHE A 69 2.18 -8.96 -12.86
N ARG A 70 3.49 -8.78 -12.69
CA ARG A 70 4.17 -7.51 -12.96
C ARG A 70 5.13 -7.63 -14.14
N VAL A 71 4.53 -7.62 -15.31
CA VAL A 71 5.23 -7.72 -16.60
C VAL A 71 5.25 -6.37 -17.31
N ASP A 72 6.23 -6.20 -18.20
CA ASP A 72 6.27 -5.08 -19.14
C ASP A 72 5.32 -5.31 -20.33
N TYR A 73 5.21 -4.34 -21.23
CA TYR A 73 4.38 -4.45 -22.45
C TYR A 73 4.77 -5.59 -23.39
N SER A 74 5.97 -6.15 -23.26
CA SER A 74 6.43 -7.31 -24.03
C SER A 74 6.16 -8.63 -23.31
N GLY A 75 5.56 -8.61 -22.12
CA GLY A 75 5.30 -9.77 -21.30
C GLY A 75 6.51 -10.26 -20.50
N ARG A 76 7.60 -9.49 -20.41
CA ARG A 76 8.77 -9.84 -19.60
C ARG A 76 8.57 -9.38 -18.17
N GLY A 77 8.98 -10.23 -17.22
CA GLY A 77 8.95 -9.89 -15.80
C GLY A 77 9.82 -8.68 -15.46
N SER A 78 9.44 -7.94 -14.43
CA SER A 78 10.11 -6.71 -14.02
C SER A 78 11.08 -6.89 -12.85
N PHE A 79 11.12 -8.04 -12.20
CA PHE A 79 11.91 -8.31 -10.99
C PHE A 79 13.38 -7.88 -11.10
N ASP A 80 14.09 -8.36 -12.12
CA ASP A 80 15.51 -8.06 -12.32
C ASP A 80 15.79 -6.58 -12.61
N THR A 81 14.82 -5.89 -13.17
CA THR A 81 14.93 -4.46 -13.48
C THR A 81 14.75 -3.63 -12.21
N ILE A 82 13.83 -3.99 -11.33
CA ILE A 82 13.43 -3.14 -10.21
C ILE A 82 14.22 -3.38 -8.93
N VAL A 83 14.61 -4.63 -8.65
CA VAL A 83 15.30 -4.96 -7.38
C VAL A 83 16.58 -4.13 -7.17
N PRO A 84 17.50 -4.00 -8.13
CA PRO A 84 18.69 -3.15 -7.95
C PRO A 84 18.35 -1.68 -7.70
N LYS A 85 17.29 -1.18 -8.32
CA LYS A 85 16.81 0.20 -8.15
C LYS A 85 16.21 0.42 -6.76
N PHE A 86 15.43 -0.54 -6.27
CA PHE A 86 14.90 -0.52 -4.92
C PHE A 86 16.00 -0.55 -3.87
N GLN A 87 16.99 -1.42 -4.03
CA GLN A 87 18.16 -1.48 -3.14
C GLN A 87 18.90 -0.14 -3.13
N LYS A 88 19.15 0.46 -4.30
CA LYS A 88 19.81 1.77 -4.42
C LYS A 88 19.00 2.86 -3.69
N LEU A 89 17.68 2.91 -3.90
CA LEU A 89 16.81 3.89 -3.25
C LEU A 89 16.80 3.68 -1.73
N VAL A 90 16.60 2.45 -1.26
CA VAL A 90 16.53 2.13 0.17
C VAL A 90 17.84 2.48 0.88
N ASN A 91 18.97 2.11 0.30
CA ASN A 91 20.31 2.44 0.84
C ASN A 91 20.55 3.96 0.90
N ALA A 92 19.95 4.74 0.01
CA ALA A 92 20.05 6.19 0.02
C ALA A 92 19.07 6.88 0.99
N ARG A 93 18.09 6.16 1.54
CA ARG A 93 17.07 6.72 2.46
C ARG A 93 17.55 6.76 3.91
N VAL A 94 18.54 7.58 4.19
CA VAL A 94 19.04 7.79 5.56
C VAL A 94 17.95 8.48 6.39
N CYS A 95 17.47 7.83 7.46
CA CYS A 95 16.48 8.37 8.41
C CYS A 95 15.08 8.67 7.85
N LYS A 96 14.69 8.09 6.72
CA LYS A 96 13.33 8.24 6.16
C LYS A 96 12.66 6.88 5.90
N ASN A 97 11.34 6.87 6.04
CA ASN A 97 10.56 5.65 5.93
C ASN A 97 10.45 5.15 4.49
N TYR A 98 10.45 3.86 4.35
CA TYR A 98 10.02 3.12 3.17
C TYR A 98 9.31 1.85 3.63
N TYR A 99 8.59 1.21 2.75
CA TYR A 99 8.25 -0.20 2.90
C TYR A 99 8.05 -0.88 1.56
N MET A 100 8.41 -2.16 1.53
CA MET A 100 8.08 -3.05 0.43
C MET A 100 6.63 -3.45 0.57
N ARG A 101 5.87 -3.35 -0.51
CA ARG A 101 4.48 -3.77 -0.52
C ARG A 101 4.26 -4.83 -1.59
N GLY A 102 3.99 -6.04 -1.13
CA GLY A 102 3.62 -7.17 -1.98
C GLY A 102 2.15 -7.55 -1.83
N THR A 103 1.71 -8.45 -2.69
CA THR A 103 0.36 -9.02 -2.67
C THR A 103 0.48 -10.53 -2.79
N PHE A 104 -0.20 -11.26 -1.90
CA PHE A 104 -0.33 -12.71 -2.02
C PHE A 104 -1.72 -13.09 -2.52
N THR A 105 -1.80 -14.20 -3.24
CA THR A 105 -2.98 -14.65 -3.97
C THR A 105 -3.21 -16.14 -3.74
N HIS A 106 -4.27 -16.70 -4.29
CA HIS A 106 -4.46 -18.15 -4.34
C HIS A 106 -3.25 -18.90 -4.94
N ALA A 107 -2.49 -18.26 -5.82
CA ALA A 107 -1.33 -18.88 -6.46
C ALA A 107 -0.05 -18.89 -5.60
N ASN A 108 -0.02 -18.10 -4.52
CA ASN A 108 1.08 -18.02 -3.56
C ASN A 108 0.56 -17.80 -2.12
N PRO A 109 -0.29 -18.70 -1.59
CA PRO A 109 -0.78 -18.58 -0.23
C PRO A 109 0.35 -18.79 0.81
N ASP A 110 1.49 -19.35 0.38
CA ASP A 110 2.76 -19.53 1.10
C ASP A 110 3.62 -18.25 1.15
N PHE A 111 3.00 -17.11 1.38
CA PHE A 111 3.61 -15.78 1.25
C PHE A 111 4.81 -15.52 2.18
N LEU A 112 5.02 -16.34 3.20
CA LEU A 112 6.21 -16.26 4.04
C LEU A 112 7.50 -16.49 3.24
N GLU A 113 7.46 -17.34 2.23
CA GLU A 113 8.62 -17.55 1.34
C GLU A 113 8.93 -16.29 0.53
N ASP A 114 7.90 -15.52 0.17
CA ASP A 114 8.06 -14.23 -0.48
C ASP A 114 8.69 -13.18 0.45
N ILE A 115 8.28 -13.17 1.72
CA ILE A 115 8.87 -12.32 2.76
C ILE A 115 10.34 -12.68 2.98
N LYS A 116 10.69 -13.96 3.05
CA LYS A 116 12.09 -14.41 3.22
C LYS A 116 12.97 -13.90 2.08
N VAL A 117 12.50 -13.97 0.85
CA VAL A 117 13.24 -13.42 -0.31
C VAL A 117 13.44 -11.90 -0.16
N MET A 118 12.42 -11.14 0.27
CA MET A 118 12.58 -9.70 0.50
C MET A 118 13.63 -9.41 1.59
N LEU A 119 13.66 -10.21 2.67
CA LEU A 119 14.66 -10.09 3.73
C LEU A 119 16.07 -10.41 3.22
N ASP A 120 16.23 -11.44 2.39
CA ASP A 120 17.51 -11.83 1.80
C ASP A 120 18.03 -10.78 0.80
N LEU A 121 17.13 -10.03 0.17
CA LEU A 121 17.45 -8.86 -0.67
C LEU A 121 17.84 -7.62 0.15
N GLY A 122 17.78 -7.69 1.49
CA GLY A 122 18.18 -6.61 2.40
C GLY A 122 17.06 -5.63 2.76
N PHE A 123 15.81 -5.94 2.48
CA PHE A 123 14.68 -5.11 2.88
C PHE A 123 14.17 -5.52 4.26
N SER A 124 13.94 -4.55 5.15
CA SER A 124 13.52 -4.79 6.53
C SER A 124 12.17 -4.16 6.90
N GLU A 125 11.57 -3.37 6.01
CA GLU A 125 10.27 -2.76 6.21
C GLU A 125 9.28 -3.37 5.21
N LEU A 126 8.41 -4.26 5.66
CA LEU A 126 7.64 -5.16 4.79
C LEU A 126 6.14 -5.10 5.06
N SER A 127 5.36 -5.22 3.99
CA SER A 127 3.91 -5.43 3.99
C SER A 127 3.54 -6.42 2.89
N MET A 128 2.72 -7.41 3.22
CA MET A 128 2.14 -8.36 2.26
C MET A 128 0.63 -8.38 2.45
N GLU A 129 -0.09 -7.93 1.44
CA GLU A 129 -1.55 -7.81 1.51
C GLU A 129 -2.23 -9.00 0.82
N PRO A 130 -3.33 -9.53 1.35
CA PRO A 130 -4.16 -10.46 0.59
C PRO A 130 -4.73 -9.75 -0.63
N VAL A 131 -4.79 -10.45 -1.76
CA VAL A 131 -5.45 -9.91 -2.95
C VAL A 131 -6.92 -9.63 -2.67
N VAL A 132 -7.39 -8.46 -3.10
CA VAL A 132 -8.82 -8.12 -3.10
C VAL A 132 -9.27 -8.06 -4.55
N THR A 133 -10.05 -9.05 -4.97
CA THR A 133 -10.56 -9.17 -6.33
C THR A 133 -11.96 -9.79 -6.33
N GLY A 134 -12.62 -9.78 -7.50
CA GLY A 134 -13.98 -10.31 -7.64
C GLY A 134 -14.06 -11.82 -7.43
N ALA A 135 -15.21 -12.29 -6.98
CA ALA A 135 -15.47 -13.72 -6.86
C ALA A 135 -15.36 -14.40 -8.24
N GLY A 136 -14.59 -15.47 -8.31
CA GLY A 136 -14.33 -16.20 -9.55
C GLY A 136 -13.06 -15.77 -10.31
N ASP A 137 -12.36 -14.74 -9.85
CA ASP A 137 -11.02 -14.44 -10.32
C ASP A 137 -10.05 -15.56 -9.91
N PRO A 138 -9.20 -16.09 -10.82
CA PRO A 138 -8.24 -17.14 -10.47
C PRO A 138 -7.22 -16.76 -9.40
N ALA A 139 -7.02 -15.47 -9.16
CA ALA A 139 -6.13 -14.98 -8.11
C ALA A 139 -6.83 -14.89 -6.74
N ALA A 140 -8.18 -14.95 -6.69
CA ALA A 140 -8.94 -14.79 -5.46
C ALA A 140 -8.59 -15.87 -4.43
N LEU A 141 -8.34 -15.43 -3.19
CA LEU A 141 -8.20 -16.34 -2.06
C LEU A 141 -9.55 -17.02 -1.77
N THR A 142 -9.50 -18.29 -1.42
CA THR A 142 -10.65 -19.15 -1.13
C THR A 142 -10.63 -19.66 0.30
N GLU A 143 -11.72 -20.30 0.72
CA GLU A 143 -11.77 -20.99 2.03
C GLU A 143 -10.68 -22.06 2.17
N GLN A 144 -10.25 -22.66 1.06
CA GLN A 144 -9.21 -23.70 1.04
C GLN A 144 -7.82 -23.15 1.37
N ASP A 145 -7.58 -21.86 1.12
CA ASP A 145 -6.30 -21.21 1.37
C ASP A 145 -6.13 -20.79 2.84
N LYS A 146 -7.24 -20.64 3.58
CA LYS A 146 -7.23 -20.14 4.96
C LYS A 146 -6.28 -20.89 5.89
N PRO A 147 -6.30 -22.26 5.94
CA PRO A 147 -5.38 -22.97 6.83
C PRO A 147 -3.92 -22.63 6.54
N THR A 148 -3.53 -22.62 5.27
CA THR A 148 -2.17 -22.25 4.87
C THR A 148 -1.85 -20.80 5.26
N VAL A 149 -2.74 -19.87 4.97
CA VAL A 149 -2.52 -18.44 5.29
C VAL A 149 -2.35 -18.24 6.80
N PHE A 150 -3.17 -18.89 7.64
CA PHE A 150 -3.03 -18.79 9.09
C PHE A 150 -1.70 -19.36 9.58
N GLU A 151 -1.31 -20.53 9.09
CA GLU A 151 0.00 -21.10 9.39
C GLU A 151 1.15 -20.17 8.99
N GLN A 152 1.06 -19.53 7.83
CA GLN A 152 2.06 -18.55 7.38
C GLN A 152 2.18 -17.35 8.33
N TYR A 153 1.09 -16.84 8.88
CA TYR A 153 1.13 -15.76 9.87
C TYR A 153 1.76 -16.24 11.18
N GLU A 154 1.45 -17.45 11.66
CA GLU A 154 2.07 -18.01 12.86
C GLU A 154 3.59 -18.17 12.69
N GLN A 155 4.01 -18.79 11.59
CA GLN A 155 5.44 -18.96 11.26
C GLN A 155 6.15 -17.61 11.05
N LEU A 156 5.46 -16.60 10.52
CA LEU A 156 6.00 -15.25 10.38
C LEU A 156 6.28 -14.63 11.75
N ALA A 157 5.38 -14.77 12.72
CA ALA A 157 5.60 -14.28 14.08
C ALA A 157 6.83 -14.95 14.72
N GLU A 158 6.97 -16.28 14.56
CA GLU A 158 8.14 -17.03 15.03
C GLU A 158 9.43 -16.53 14.35
N LEU A 159 9.39 -16.29 13.04
CA LEU A 159 10.53 -15.73 12.30
C LEU A 159 10.91 -14.35 12.81
N MET A 160 9.95 -13.50 13.12
CA MET A 160 10.19 -12.16 13.67
C MET A 160 10.91 -12.24 15.01
N LEU A 161 10.42 -13.06 15.94
CA LEU A 161 11.05 -13.28 17.25
C LEU A 161 12.48 -13.81 17.10
N LYS A 162 12.68 -14.85 16.28
CA LYS A 162 14.00 -15.40 16.02
C LYS A 162 14.98 -14.37 15.48
N ARG A 163 14.57 -13.58 14.51
CA ARG A 163 15.43 -12.56 13.90
C ARG A 163 15.73 -11.39 14.87
N ASP A 164 14.80 -11.08 15.75
CA ASP A 164 15.04 -10.10 16.81
C ASP A 164 16.12 -10.61 17.80
N ASP A 165 16.02 -11.85 18.24
CA ASP A 165 17.04 -12.50 19.09
C ASP A 165 18.44 -12.56 18.40
N GLU A 166 18.46 -12.70 17.08
CA GLU A 166 19.71 -12.69 16.28
C GLU A 166 20.25 -11.27 16.03
N GLY A 167 19.59 -10.22 16.50
CA GLY A 167 19.96 -8.82 16.27
C GLY A 167 19.73 -8.35 14.82
N LYS A 168 18.82 -8.98 14.09
CA LYS A 168 18.43 -8.67 12.70
C LYS A 168 16.92 -8.46 12.59
N PRO A 169 16.32 -7.57 13.41
CA PRO A 169 14.89 -7.35 13.39
C PRO A 169 14.41 -6.83 12.04
N PHE A 170 13.14 -7.04 11.76
CA PHE A 170 12.44 -6.42 10.64
C PHE A 170 11.01 -6.06 11.07
N THR A 171 10.43 -5.12 10.33
CA THR A 171 9.05 -4.69 10.56
C THR A 171 8.12 -5.39 9.57
N PHE A 172 7.06 -5.99 10.09
CA PHE A 172 5.94 -6.42 9.27
C PHE A 172 4.69 -5.62 9.64
N TYR A 173 4.13 -4.91 8.66
CA TYR A 173 3.13 -3.89 8.90
C TYR A 173 1.89 -4.38 9.66
N HIS A 174 1.41 -5.61 9.40
CA HIS A 174 0.24 -6.18 10.07
C HIS A 174 0.47 -6.45 11.58
N TYR A 175 1.73 -6.56 12.00
CA TYR A 175 2.09 -6.76 13.41
C TYR A 175 2.51 -5.48 14.13
N MET A 176 2.43 -4.33 13.47
CA MET A 176 2.65 -3.03 14.12
C MET A 176 1.44 -2.63 14.96
N ILE A 177 1.26 -3.32 16.09
CA ILE A 177 0.18 -3.09 17.05
C ILE A 177 0.77 -2.43 18.27
N ASP A 178 0.32 -1.22 18.63
CA ASP A 178 0.66 -0.59 19.90
C ASP A 178 -0.17 -1.24 21.01
N LEU A 179 0.45 -2.18 21.73
CA LEU A 179 -0.17 -2.89 22.85
C LEU A 179 -0.17 -2.03 24.13
N ALA A 180 0.68 -1.03 24.23
CA ALA A 180 0.79 -0.18 25.42
C ALA A 180 -0.20 1.00 25.38
N GLY A 181 -0.30 1.68 24.24
CA GLY A 181 -1.25 2.79 24.03
C GLY A 181 -2.60 2.35 23.49
N GLY A 182 -2.67 1.13 23.00
CA GLY A 182 -3.79 0.60 22.24
C GLY A 182 -3.89 1.24 20.85
N PRO A 183 -4.42 0.55 19.85
CA PRO A 183 -4.65 1.15 18.56
C PRO A 183 -5.76 2.18 18.67
N CYS A 184 -5.67 3.19 17.82
CA CYS A 184 -6.72 4.17 17.68
C CYS A 184 -8.07 3.44 17.41
N ILE A 185 -8.93 3.48 18.42
CA ILE A 185 -10.25 2.81 18.38
C ILE A 185 -11.05 3.24 17.14
N TYR A 186 -10.92 4.50 16.76
CA TYR A 186 -11.57 5.04 15.58
C TYR A 186 -11.14 4.33 14.30
N LYS A 187 -9.84 4.10 14.09
CA LYS A 187 -9.35 3.37 12.91
C LYS A 187 -9.71 1.90 12.90
N ARG A 188 -9.82 1.28 14.06
CA ARG A 188 -10.34 -0.10 14.17
C ARG A 188 -11.80 -0.19 13.74
N ILE A 189 -12.59 0.82 14.06
CA ILE A 189 -14.02 0.85 13.76
C ILE A 189 -14.24 1.18 12.28
N SER A 190 -13.63 2.26 11.78
CA SER A 190 -13.90 2.84 10.46
C SER A 190 -12.99 2.30 9.33
N GLY A 191 -11.95 1.51 9.66
CA GLY A 191 -11.01 0.98 8.68
C GLY A 191 -10.18 2.08 8.00
N CYS A 192 -10.06 2.03 6.66
CA CYS A 192 -9.21 2.95 5.90
C CYS A 192 -9.79 4.36 5.71
N GLY A 193 -11.04 4.60 6.09
CA GLY A 193 -11.71 5.88 5.90
C GLY A 193 -12.09 6.21 4.45
N SER A 194 -12.14 5.18 3.58
CA SER A 194 -12.56 5.34 2.17
C SER A 194 -13.88 6.10 2.07
N GLY A 195 -13.93 7.11 1.20
CA GLY A 195 -15.11 7.95 0.96
C GLY A 195 -15.38 9.02 2.02
N THR A 196 -14.68 9.00 3.16
CA THR A 196 -14.85 9.95 4.26
C THR A 196 -13.58 10.71 4.59
N GLU A 197 -12.49 10.02 4.90
CA GLU A 197 -11.17 10.59 5.21
C GLU A 197 -10.19 10.47 4.04
N TYR A 198 -10.45 9.55 3.14
CA TYR A 198 -9.65 9.25 1.97
C TYR A 198 -10.54 9.27 0.72
N MET A 199 -10.07 9.91 -0.33
CA MET A 199 -10.74 9.96 -1.64
C MET A 199 -9.71 9.84 -2.77
N ALA A 200 -10.14 9.24 -3.88
CA ALA A 200 -9.40 9.28 -5.13
C ALA A 200 -9.88 10.47 -5.97
N VAL A 201 -8.93 11.15 -6.61
CA VAL A 201 -9.20 12.25 -7.55
C VAL A 201 -8.74 11.80 -8.93
N THR A 202 -9.63 11.85 -9.92
CA THR A 202 -9.30 11.53 -11.32
C THR A 202 -8.58 12.70 -11.99
N PRO A 203 -7.92 12.48 -13.15
CA PRO A 203 -7.34 13.57 -13.93
C PRO A 203 -8.35 14.65 -14.38
N TRP A 204 -9.62 14.30 -14.40
CA TRP A 204 -10.73 15.23 -14.77
C TRP A 204 -11.35 15.92 -13.56
N GLY A 205 -10.85 15.62 -12.37
CA GLY A 205 -11.32 16.21 -11.12
C GLY A 205 -12.46 15.46 -10.44
N ASP A 206 -12.91 14.32 -10.95
CA ASP A 206 -13.95 13.53 -10.32
C ASP A 206 -13.47 12.90 -9.02
N LEU A 207 -14.35 12.84 -8.04
CA LEU A 207 -14.09 12.31 -6.71
C LEU A 207 -14.75 10.93 -6.54
N TYR A 208 -13.95 9.95 -6.11
CA TYR A 208 -14.41 8.60 -5.79
C TYR A 208 -13.99 8.21 -4.37
N PRO A 209 -14.69 7.29 -3.69
CA PRO A 209 -14.31 6.84 -2.36
C PRO A 209 -12.88 6.32 -2.27
N CYS A 210 -12.44 5.58 -3.29
CA CYS A 210 -11.10 4.98 -3.39
C CYS A 210 -10.77 4.75 -4.86
N HIS A 211 -9.49 4.55 -5.16
CA HIS A 211 -9.03 4.26 -6.53
C HIS A 211 -9.66 2.99 -7.15
N GLN A 212 -10.09 2.03 -6.33
CA GLN A 212 -10.77 0.81 -6.79
C GLN A 212 -12.15 1.07 -7.40
N PHE A 213 -12.78 2.19 -7.06
CA PHE A 213 -14.12 2.56 -7.55
C PHE A 213 -14.09 3.55 -8.72
N VAL A 214 -12.89 3.97 -9.14
CA VAL A 214 -12.75 4.92 -10.26
C VAL A 214 -13.30 4.30 -11.54
N GLY A 215 -14.25 5.02 -12.16
CA GLY A 215 -14.91 4.60 -13.40
C GLY A 215 -16.24 3.84 -13.19
N ASP A 216 -16.65 3.56 -11.97
CA ASP A 216 -18.00 3.09 -11.66
C ASP A 216 -18.85 4.28 -11.18
N ASP A 217 -19.74 4.76 -12.04
CA ASP A 217 -20.59 5.93 -11.81
C ASP A 217 -21.46 5.82 -10.54
N LYS A 218 -21.71 4.60 -10.07
CA LYS A 218 -22.45 4.38 -8.82
C LYS A 218 -21.74 4.96 -7.62
N PHE A 219 -20.40 5.01 -7.67
CA PHE A 219 -19.54 5.48 -6.59
C PHE A 219 -19.01 6.90 -6.82
N LEU A 220 -19.47 7.59 -7.85
CA LEU A 220 -19.09 8.99 -8.07
C LEU A 220 -19.60 9.86 -6.92
N LEU A 221 -18.67 10.46 -6.17
CA LEU A 221 -18.98 11.33 -5.03
C LEU A 221 -19.26 12.78 -5.43
N GLY A 222 -18.70 13.23 -6.53
CA GLY A 222 -18.75 14.61 -7.00
C GLY A 222 -17.48 14.99 -7.76
N ASN A 223 -17.11 16.28 -7.69
CA ASN A 223 -15.95 16.80 -8.42
C ASN A 223 -15.21 17.85 -7.58
N ILE A 224 -13.91 18.04 -7.82
CA ILE A 224 -13.09 19.02 -7.07
C ILE A 224 -13.64 20.45 -7.15
N TRP A 225 -14.40 20.78 -8.19
CA TRP A 225 -14.99 22.12 -8.37
C TRP A 225 -16.29 22.33 -7.61
N THR A 226 -17.07 21.28 -7.43
CA THR A 226 -18.38 21.28 -6.76
C THR A 226 -18.34 20.66 -5.37
N GLY A 227 -17.25 20.00 -5.01
CA GLY A 227 -17.14 19.22 -3.79
C GLY A 227 -17.89 17.89 -3.86
N VAL A 228 -18.11 17.28 -2.70
CA VAL A 228 -18.88 16.05 -2.57
C VAL A 228 -20.37 16.41 -2.66
N THR A 229 -21.03 16.00 -3.72
CA THR A 229 -22.45 16.24 -3.99
C THR A 229 -23.31 14.99 -3.74
N ASN A 230 -22.74 13.79 -3.94
CA ASN A 230 -23.40 12.52 -3.66
C ASN A 230 -23.15 12.09 -2.20
N THR A 231 -23.88 12.72 -1.29
CA THR A 231 -23.75 12.45 0.14
C THR A 231 -24.29 11.07 0.51
N ALA A 232 -25.21 10.49 -0.26
CA ALA A 232 -25.74 9.15 0.00
C ALA A 232 -24.65 8.08 -0.07
N VAL A 233 -23.81 8.10 -1.10
CA VAL A 233 -22.66 7.18 -1.21
C VAL A 233 -21.65 7.45 -0.10
N ARG A 234 -21.32 8.71 0.18
CA ARG A 234 -20.42 9.05 1.31
C ARG A 234 -20.94 8.49 2.63
N ASP A 235 -22.22 8.65 2.91
CA ASP A 235 -22.84 8.22 4.17
C ASP A 235 -22.93 6.68 4.25
N GLU A 236 -23.12 5.99 3.12
CA GLU A 236 -22.99 4.53 3.04
C GLU A 236 -21.59 4.06 3.45
N PHE A 237 -20.53 4.70 2.92
CA PHE A 237 -19.16 4.39 3.30
C PHE A 237 -18.88 4.73 4.78
N ALA A 238 -19.40 5.83 5.29
CA ALA A 238 -19.29 6.19 6.71
C ALA A 238 -19.97 5.17 7.63
N ALA A 239 -21.07 4.58 7.17
CA ALA A 239 -21.78 3.53 7.90
C ALA A 239 -21.07 2.16 7.84
N CYS A 240 -20.15 1.95 6.90
CA CYS A 240 -19.35 0.73 6.80
C CYS A 240 -18.28 0.67 7.91
N ASN A 241 -18.66 0.13 9.06
CA ASN A 241 -17.77 -0.06 10.20
C ASN A 241 -17.92 -1.47 10.80
N VAL A 242 -17.03 -1.81 11.73
CA VAL A 242 -16.99 -3.15 12.33
C VAL A 242 -18.32 -3.54 13.00
N TYR A 243 -19.04 -2.57 13.58
CA TYR A 243 -20.29 -2.83 14.27
C TYR A 243 -21.49 -3.02 13.33
N ALA A 244 -21.38 -2.55 12.09
CA ALA A 244 -22.41 -2.76 11.06
C ALA A 244 -22.41 -4.21 10.52
N ARG A 245 -21.34 -4.96 10.76
CA ARG A 245 -21.18 -6.36 10.31
C ARG A 245 -21.37 -7.30 11.50
N LYS A 246 -22.37 -8.16 11.43
CA LYS A 246 -22.69 -9.08 12.52
C LYS A 246 -21.52 -10.01 12.85
N GLU A 247 -20.83 -10.50 11.83
CA GLU A 247 -19.68 -11.41 11.99
C GLU A 247 -18.47 -10.73 12.66
N CYS A 248 -18.33 -9.41 12.49
CA CYS A 248 -17.22 -8.66 13.05
C CYS A 248 -17.55 -8.05 14.42
N ARG A 249 -18.82 -7.66 14.63
CA ARG A 249 -19.26 -6.96 15.83
C ARG A 249 -18.99 -7.76 17.11
N ASP A 250 -19.21 -9.07 17.06
CA ASP A 250 -19.12 -9.96 18.19
C ASP A 250 -17.77 -10.74 18.20
N CYS A 251 -16.83 -10.39 17.29
CA CYS A 251 -15.49 -10.94 17.24
C CYS A 251 -14.62 -10.24 18.30
N TRP A 252 -13.86 -11.06 19.05
CA TRP A 252 -12.92 -10.59 20.10
C TRP A 252 -11.68 -9.92 19.53
#